data_b11036a6e59e3f8b2b8b8b76af94de12
#
_entry.id   b11036a6e59e3f8b2b8b8b76af94de12
#
_cell.length_a   1.000
_cell.length_b   1.000
_cell.length_c   1.000
_cell.angle_alpha   90.00
_cell.angle_beta   90.00
_cell.angle_gamma   90.00
#
_symmetry.space_group_name_H-M   'P 1'
#
loop_
_entity.id
_entity.type
_entity.pdbx_description
1 polymer ?
#
loop_
_entity_poly.entity_id
_entity_poly.type
_entity_poly.pdbx_seq_one_letter_code
_entity_poly.pdbx_strand_id
1 'polypeptide(L)'
;TYKMMGVDFDKIYYESQTYLEGKGKVMEGLEKGIFYRREDGSVWADLTKDGLDEKLLLRADGTSVYMTQDIGTAKLRFDDYPINKMIYVVGNEQNYHFQVLSILLDKLGFEFGKGLVHFSYGMVELPEGKMKSREGTVVDADDLMAEMISTAREISQELGKLDEMTPEEAENIARIVGLGSLKYFILKVDPRKNMTFNPKESIDFNGNTGPFIQYTYARIRSVLRKAAEQGIVLPEQLPLTFAISEKEENLIQMIADYAEIVKEAGKLYSPACVANYIYDLVKEYNQFYHDFSILREENPESVSYTHLRAH
;
A
#
# COMPACT_ATOMS: atom_id res chain seq x y z
N THR A 1 -10.29 -12.10 -4.52
CA THR A 1 -9.09 -11.41 -4.00
C THR A 1 -9.33 -9.91 -3.84
N TYR A 2 -9.41 -9.11 -4.91
CA TYR A 2 -9.43 -7.64 -4.85
C TYR A 2 -10.55 -7.07 -3.97
N LYS A 3 -11.79 -7.58 -4.10
CA LYS A 3 -12.92 -7.15 -3.27
C LYS A 3 -12.68 -7.36 -1.77
N MET A 4 -12.05 -8.48 -1.38
CA MET A 4 -11.69 -8.76 0.02
C MET A 4 -10.62 -7.80 0.53
N MET A 5 -9.64 -7.46 -0.33
CA MET A 5 -8.59 -6.50 -0.02
C MET A 5 -9.07 -5.04 -0.03
N GLY A 6 -10.30 -4.78 -0.48
CA GLY A 6 -10.85 -3.43 -0.60
C GLY A 6 -10.18 -2.63 -1.73
N VAL A 7 -9.79 -3.32 -2.81
CA VAL A 7 -9.18 -2.73 -4.00
C VAL A 7 -10.21 -2.71 -5.13
N ASP A 8 -10.35 -1.57 -5.78
CA ASP A 8 -11.19 -1.37 -6.96
C ASP A 8 -10.37 -0.72 -8.07
N PHE A 9 -10.90 -0.74 -9.30
CA PHE A 9 -10.22 -0.25 -10.51
C PHE A 9 -11.17 0.60 -11.35
N ASP A 10 -10.71 1.76 -11.79
CA ASP A 10 -11.46 2.61 -12.72
C ASP A 10 -11.58 1.96 -14.10
N LYS A 11 -10.54 1.24 -14.55
CA LYS A 11 -10.51 0.55 -15.84
C LYS A 11 -9.59 -0.65 -15.85
N ILE A 12 -9.99 -1.69 -16.58
CA ILE A 12 -9.18 -2.89 -16.83
C ILE A 12 -8.78 -2.92 -18.31
N TYR A 13 -7.48 -3.14 -18.56
CA TYR A 13 -6.92 -3.32 -19.89
C TYR A 13 -6.52 -4.78 -20.11
N TYR A 14 -7.06 -5.42 -21.13
CA TYR A 14 -6.77 -6.81 -21.46
C TYR A 14 -5.71 -6.88 -22.57
N GLU A 15 -4.71 -7.75 -22.40
CA GLU A 15 -3.64 -7.97 -23.38
C GLU A 15 -4.18 -8.30 -24.78
N SER A 16 -5.27 -9.05 -24.87
CA SER A 16 -5.96 -9.37 -26.12
C SER A 16 -6.46 -8.15 -26.90
N GLN A 17 -6.53 -6.98 -26.27
CA GLN A 17 -6.95 -5.71 -26.87
C GLN A 17 -5.76 -4.77 -27.07
N THR A 18 -4.86 -4.72 -26.07
CA THR A 18 -3.75 -3.74 -26.06
C THR A 18 -2.63 -4.06 -27.04
N TYR A 19 -2.44 -5.36 -27.41
CA TYR A 19 -1.36 -5.76 -28.32
C TYR A 19 -1.49 -5.17 -29.72
N LEU A 20 -2.70 -4.94 -30.22
CA LEU A 20 -2.94 -4.33 -31.54
C LEU A 20 -2.46 -2.89 -31.57
N GLU A 21 -2.76 -2.11 -30.54
CA GLU A 21 -2.31 -0.72 -30.40
C GLU A 21 -0.78 -0.65 -30.32
N GLY A 22 -0.16 -1.55 -29.56
CA GLY A 22 1.29 -1.64 -29.46
C GLY A 22 1.94 -1.98 -30.81
N LYS A 23 1.39 -2.94 -31.54
CA LYS A 23 1.87 -3.29 -32.89
C LYS A 23 1.78 -2.09 -33.83
N GLY A 24 0.66 -1.34 -33.81
CA GLY A 24 0.49 -0.13 -34.58
C GLY A 24 1.58 0.91 -34.30
N LYS A 25 1.90 1.13 -33.01
CA LYS A 25 2.96 2.06 -32.58
C LYS A 25 4.36 1.59 -32.96
N VAL A 26 4.64 0.30 -32.94
CA VAL A 26 5.92 -0.24 -33.42
C VAL A 26 6.06 -0.08 -34.91
N MET A 27 5.01 -0.29 -35.69
CA MET A 27 5.03 -0.05 -37.16
C MET A 27 5.21 1.44 -37.49
N GLU A 28 4.54 2.34 -36.76
CA GLU A 28 4.77 3.79 -36.88
C GLU A 28 6.23 4.16 -36.59
N GLY A 29 6.83 3.58 -35.54
CA GLY A 29 8.23 3.77 -35.20
C GLY A 29 9.19 3.23 -36.27
N LEU A 30 8.83 2.12 -36.93
CA LEU A 30 9.59 1.58 -38.04
C LEU A 30 9.55 2.53 -39.27
N GLU A 31 8.37 3.07 -39.60
CA GLU A 31 8.20 4.03 -40.70
C GLU A 31 8.98 5.33 -40.48
N LYS A 32 9.06 5.77 -39.22
CA LYS A 32 9.84 6.96 -38.80
C LYS A 32 11.35 6.69 -38.66
N GLY A 33 11.82 5.46 -38.88
CA GLY A 33 13.23 5.08 -38.73
C GLY A 33 13.73 5.06 -37.30
N ILE A 34 12.84 5.04 -36.31
CA ILE A 34 13.15 4.89 -34.87
C ILE A 34 13.54 3.42 -34.58
N PHE A 35 12.84 2.49 -35.25
CA PHE A 35 13.09 1.06 -35.20
C PHE A 35 13.58 0.57 -36.55
N TYR A 36 14.11 -0.65 -36.61
CA TYR A 36 14.60 -1.25 -37.82
C TYR A 36 14.14 -2.69 -37.96
N ARG A 37 14.12 -3.18 -39.20
CA ARG A 37 13.76 -4.56 -39.55
C ARG A 37 15.03 -5.34 -39.83
N ARG A 38 15.15 -6.55 -39.29
CA ARG A 38 16.19 -7.52 -39.62
C ARG A 38 15.80 -8.32 -40.86
N GLU A 39 16.77 -9.04 -41.44
CA GLU A 39 16.59 -9.87 -42.63
C GLU A 39 15.53 -10.96 -42.43
N ASP A 40 15.38 -11.47 -41.22
CA ASP A 40 14.36 -12.46 -40.86
C ASP A 40 12.94 -11.89 -40.76
N GLY A 41 12.78 -10.58 -40.94
CA GLY A 41 11.51 -9.88 -40.87
C GLY A 41 11.15 -9.35 -39.47
N SER A 42 11.89 -9.68 -38.43
CA SER A 42 11.67 -9.20 -37.06
C SER A 42 11.97 -7.68 -36.91
N VAL A 43 11.29 -7.01 -35.99
CA VAL A 43 11.46 -5.57 -35.73
C VAL A 43 12.15 -5.36 -34.40
N TRP A 44 13.18 -4.53 -34.41
CA TRP A 44 14.05 -4.27 -33.27
C TRP A 44 14.23 -2.77 -33.01
N ALA A 45 14.51 -2.44 -31.75
CA ALA A 45 14.99 -1.14 -31.33
C ALA A 45 16.48 -1.22 -30.97
N ASP A 46 17.29 -0.32 -31.52
CA ASP A 46 18.67 -0.13 -31.10
C ASP A 46 18.71 0.83 -29.90
N LEU A 47 19.09 0.30 -28.74
CA LEU A 47 19.24 1.05 -27.48
C LEU A 47 20.69 1.13 -27.02
N THR A 48 21.66 0.80 -27.89
CA THR A 48 23.10 0.78 -27.56
C THR A 48 23.60 2.17 -27.17
N LYS A 49 23.07 3.24 -27.77
CA LYS A 49 23.37 4.63 -27.41
C LYS A 49 22.84 5.04 -26.03
N ASP A 50 21.83 4.30 -25.54
CA ASP A 50 21.24 4.49 -24.21
C ASP A 50 21.92 3.57 -23.16
N GLY A 51 22.98 2.84 -23.55
CA GLY A 51 23.72 1.92 -22.70
C GLY A 51 23.00 0.59 -22.43
N LEU A 52 22.06 0.22 -23.29
CA LEU A 52 21.27 -1.01 -23.22
C LEU A 52 21.47 -1.86 -24.46
N ASP A 53 20.99 -3.12 -24.41
CA ASP A 53 20.99 -4.01 -25.56
C ASP A 53 19.91 -3.66 -26.57
N GLU A 54 20.07 -4.16 -27.81
CA GLU A 54 18.99 -4.13 -28.79
C GLU A 54 17.77 -4.92 -28.28
N LYS A 55 16.58 -4.39 -28.54
CA LYS A 55 15.34 -4.97 -28.04
C LYS A 55 14.40 -5.41 -29.15
N LEU A 56 14.04 -6.71 -29.13
CA LEU A 56 13.01 -7.25 -30.02
C LEU A 56 11.64 -6.63 -29.66
N LEU A 57 10.93 -6.16 -30.69
CA LEU A 57 9.59 -5.59 -30.56
C LEU A 57 8.53 -6.46 -31.29
N LEU A 58 8.84 -6.94 -32.52
CA LEU A 58 7.98 -7.90 -33.22
C LEU A 58 8.82 -9.06 -33.68
N ARG A 59 8.28 -10.28 -33.56
CA ARG A 59 8.92 -11.49 -34.10
C ARG A 59 8.87 -11.51 -35.62
N ALA A 60 9.61 -12.42 -36.24
CA ALA A 60 9.66 -12.59 -37.71
C ALA A 60 8.27 -12.84 -38.33
N ASP A 61 7.39 -13.52 -37.61
CA ASP A 61 6.00 -13.77 -38.01
C ASP A 61 5.06 -12.58 -37.76
N GLY A 62 5.60 -11.44 -37.24
CA GLY A 62 4.86 -10.24 -36.94
C GLY A 62 4.08 -10.29 -35.61
N THR A 63 4.28 -11.33 -34.78
CA THR A 63 3.64 -11.40 -33.46
C THR A 63 4.32 -10.47 -32.44
N SER A 64 3.52 -9.93 -31.54
CA SER A 64 3.98 -9.04 -30.49
C SER A 64 4.73 -9.78 -29.39
N VAL A 65 5.60 -9.06 -28.69
CA VAL A 65 6.22 -9.46 -27.42
C VAL A 65 5.65 -8.60 -26.28
N TYR A 66 5.92 -8.95 -25.03
CA TYR A 66 5.43 -8.18 -23.86
C TYR A 66 5.72 -6.68 -23.95
N MET A 67 6.91 -6.30 -24.42
CA MET A 67 7.27 -4.89 -24.60
C MET A 67 6.31 -4.15 -25.53
N THR A 68 5.90 -4.80 -26.61
CA THR A 68 4.94 -4.24 -27.56
C THR A 68 3.56 -4.05 -26.94
N GLN A 69 3.12 -5.02 -26.13
CA GLN A 69 1.86 -4.94 -25.40
C GLN A 69 1.86 -3.77 -24.41
N ASP A 70 2.98 -3.56 -23.69
CA ASP A 70 3.11 -2.48 -22.74
C ASP A 70 3.13 -1.09 -23.40
N ILE A 71 3.74 -0.96 -24.59
CA ILE A 71 3.65 0.26 -25.40
C ILE A 71 2.18 0.57 -25.75
N GLY A 72 1.42 -0.44 -26.18
CA GLY A 72 0.00 -0.29 -26.49
C GLY A 72 -0.84 0.08 -25.29
N THR A 73 -0.59 -0.56 -24.15
CA THR A 73 -1.28 -0.27 -22.89
C THR A 73 -0.98 1.15 -22.41
N ALA A 74 0.27 1.59 -22.50
CA ALA A 74 0.67 2.94 -22.16
C ALA A 74 -0.09 3.98 -23.01
N LYS A 75 -0.11 3.79 -24.35
CA LYS A 75 -0.87 4.65 -25.24
C LYS A 75 -2.33 4.78 -24.83
N LEU A 76 -3.01 3.65 -24.65
CA LEU A 76 -4.44 3.63 -24.32
C LEU A 76 -4.75 4.35 -22.99
N ARG A 77 -3.89 4.21 -21.99
CA ARG A 77 -4.05 4.91 -20.71
C ARG A 77 -4.00 6.43 -20.86
N PHE A 78 -3.13 6.95 -21.71
CA PHE A 78 -3.04 8.38 -21.98
C PHE A 78 -4.16 8.89 -22.91
N ASP A 79 -4.69 8.03 -23.79
CA ASP A 79 -5.87 8.34 -24.58
C ASP A 79 -7.14 8.41 -23.72
N ASP A 80 -7.27 7.50 -22.74
CA ASP A 80 -8.45 7.39 -21.89
C ASP A 80 -8.50 8.45 -20.78
N TYR A 81 -7.34 8.88 -20.28
CA TYR A 81 -7.27 9.77 -19.12
C TYR A 81 -6.27 10.91 -19.34
N PRO A 82 -6.60 12.15 -18.93
CA PRO A 82 -5.67 13.29 -18.97
C PRO A 82 -4.63 13.18 -17.84
N ILE A 83 -3.86 12.10 -17.83
CA ILE A 83 -2.82 11.85 -16.84
C ILE A 83 -1.49 12.44 -17.29
N ASN A 84 -0.72 12.94 -16.35
CA ASN A 84 0.62 13.50 -16.58
C ASN A 84 1.74 12.67 -15.93
N LYS A 85 1.38 11.57 -15.28
CA LYS A 85 2.33 10.61 -14.69
C LYS A 85 1.73 9.21 -14.72
N MET A 86 2.55 8.22 -15.02
CA MET A 86 2.17 6.80 -15.00
C MET A 86 3.09 6.04 -14.05
N ILE A 87 2.48 5.35 -13.07
CA ILE A 87 3.20 4.54 -12.07
C ILE A 87 2.87 3.07 -12.33
N TYR A 88 3.90 2.28 -12.60
CA TYR A 88 3.80 0.82 -12.72
C TYR A 88 4.17 0.18 -11.39
N VAL A 89 3.22 -0.53 -10.78
CA VAL A 89 3.42 -1.25 -9.52
C VAL A 89 3.75 -2.71 -9.88
N VAL A 90 5.04 -3.00 -9.99
CA VAL A 90 5.53 -4.31 -10.46
C VAL A 90 6.81 -4.68 -9.69
N GLY A 91 7.08 -5.98 -9.51
CA GLY A 91 8.25 -6.48 -8.80
C GLY A 91 9.59 -6.05 -9.41
N ASN A 92 10.62 -6.02 -8.57
CA ASN A 92 11.97 -5.55 -8.92
C ASN A 92 12.66 -6.39 -9.99
N GLU A 93 12.18 -7.60 -10.26
CA GLU A 93 12.67 -8.45 -11.35
C GLU A 93 12.44 -7.82 -12.74
N GLN A 94 11.51 -6.85 -12.84
CA GLN A 94 11.17 -6.16 -14.08
C GLN A 94 11.86 -4.79 -14.23
N ASN A 95 12.85 -4.44 -13.41
CA ASN A 95 13.55 -3.16 -13.48
C ASN A 95 14.08 -2.85 -14.88
N TYR A 96 14.77 -3.79 -15.50
CA TYR A 96 15.28 -3.65 -16.87
C TYR A 96 14.17 -3.43 -17.90
N HIS A 97 13.07 -4.16 -17.78
CA HIS A 97 11.93 -4.04 -18.68
C HIS A 97 11.33 -2.62 -18.67
N PHE A 98 11.10 -2.05 -17.49
CA PHE A 98 10.53 -0.70 -17.36
C PHE A 98 11.50 0.41 -17.73
N GLN A 99 12.81 0.20 -17.54
CA GLN A 99 13.83 1.10 -18.06
C GLN A 99 13.76 1.16 -19.60
N VAL A 100 13.71 0.01 -20.25
CA VAL A 100 13.55 -0.10 -21.72
C VAL A 100 12.24 0.54 -22.18
N LEU A 101 11.13 0.25 -21.51
CA LEU A 101 9.83 0.80 -21.86
C LEU A 101 9.83 2.34 -21.82
N SER A 102 10.40 2.93 -20.78
CA SER A 102 10.50 4.39 -20.64
C SER A 102 11.24 5.02 -21.82
N ILE A 103 12.37 4.43 -22.23
CA ILE A 103 13.18 4.91 -23.36
C ILE A 103 12.41 4.76 -24.68
N LEU A 104 11.73 3.63 -24.88
CA LEU A 104 10.97 3.39 -26.11
C LEU A 104 9.79 4.36 -26.25
N LEU A 105 9.08 4.65 -25.17
CA LEU A 105 8.00 5.63 -25.15
C LEU A 105 8.51 7.03 -25.47
N ASP A 106 9.66 7.44 -24.91
CA ASP A 106 10.30 8.71 -25.24
C ASP A 106 10.72 8.79 -26.71
N LYS A 107 11.35 7.74 -27.24
CA LYS A 107 11.74 7.66 -28.67
C LYS A 107 10.54 7.69 -29.62
N LEU A 108 9.40 7.13 -29.23
CA LEU A 108 8.14 7.19 -29.98
C LEU A 108 7.46 8.56 -29.92
N GLY A 109 8.01 9.50 -29.13
CA GLY A 109 7.50 10.85 -29.01
C GLY A 109 6.37 11.01 -28.01
N PHE A 110 6.22 10.09 -27.08
CA PHE A 110 5.31 10.27 -25.95
C PHE A 110 5.95 11.20 -24.93
N GLU A 111 5.35 12.35 -24.68
CA GLU A 111 5.86 13.35 -23.73
C GLU A 111 6.05 12.82 -22.30
N PHE A 112 5.29 11.82 -21.95
CA PHE A 112 5.33 11.16 -20.64
C PHE A 112 6.36 10.02 -20.52
N GLY A 113 7.09 9.65 -21.57
CA GLY A 113 8.06 8.56 -21.53
C GLY A 113 9.06 8.71 -20.38
N LYS A 114 9.62 9.89 -20.22
CA LYS A 114 10.52 10.25 -19.11
C LYS A 114 9.85 10.37 -17.73
N GLY A 115 8.53 10.51 -17.70
CA GLY A 115 7.73 10.59 -16.47
C GLY A 115 7.20 9.25 -15.97
N LEU A 116 7.56 8.14 -16.64
CA LEU A 116 7.21 6.80 -16.20
C LEU A 116 7.92 6.47 -14.89
N VAL A 117 7.18 6.03 -13.91
CA VAL A 117 7.70 5.58 -12.62
C VAL A 117 7.47 4.08 -12.48
N HIS A 118 8.53 3.32 -12.31
CA HIS A 118 8.43 1.94 -11.88
C HIS A 118 8.49 1.91 -10.35
N PHE A 119 7.32 1.67 -9.72
CA PHE A 119 7.25 1.34 -8.31
C PHE A 119 7.69 -0.12 -8.15
N SER A 120 9.02 -0.27 -8.05
CA SER A 120 9.70 -1.55 -7.99
C SER A 120 9.64 -2.11 -6.58
N TYR A 121 8.69 -3.00 -6.32
CA TYR A 121 8.58 -3.60 -5.00
C TYR A 121 9.47 -4.84 -4.85
N GLY A 122 9.94 -5.06 -3.59
CA GLY A 122 10.68 -6.25 -3.20
C GLY A 122 9.78 -7.48 -3.10
N MET A 123 10.39 -8.65 -3.08
CA MET A 123 9.66 -9.92 -2.95
C MET A 123 9.19 -10.14 -1.53
N VAL A 124 7.98 -10.70 -1.41
CA VAL A 124 7.45 -11.22 -0.15
C VAL A 124 7.69 -12.73 -0.15
N GLU A 125 8.42 -13.21 0.85
CA GLU A 125 8.76 -14.62 1.03
C GLU A 125 8.06 -15.16 2.28
N LEU A 126 7.81 -16.46 2.32
CA LEU A 126 7.37 -17.13 3.54
C LEU A 126 8.58 -17.66 4.32
N PRO A 127 8.44 -17.99 5.63
CA PRO A 127 9.53 -18.57 6.42
C PRO A 127 10.16 -19.84 5.81
N GLU A 128 9.34 -20.60 5.06
CA GLU A 128 9.76 -21.83 4.37
C GLU A 128 10.57 -21.57 3.09
N GLY A 129 10.66 -20.31 2.65
CA GLY A 129 11.45 -19.88 1.50
C GLY A 129 10.66 -19.19 0.39
N LYS A 130 11.33 -19.03 -0.77
CA LYS A 130 10.75 -18.33 -1.93
C LYS A 130 9.59 -19.08 -2.52
N MET A 131 8.50 -18.35 -2.76
CA MET A 131 7.37 -18.84 -3.55
C MET A 131 7.80 -19.02 -5.01
N LYS A 132 7.77 -20.27 -5.51
CA LYS A 132 8.10 -20.57 -6.91
C LYS A 132 6.91 -21.23 -7.58
N SER A 133 6.28 -20.55 -8.53
CA SER A 133 5.11 -21.04 -9.26
C SER A 133 5.36 -22.35 -10.02
N ARG A 134 6.59 -22.58 -10.51
CA ARG A 134 6.98 -23.79 -11.24
C ARG A 134 7.19 -25.03 -10.35
N GLU A 135 7.35 -24.82 -9.04
CA GLU A 135 7.62 -25.89 -8.07
C GLU A 135 6.40 -26.18 -7.17
N GLY A 136 5.24 -25.54 -7.44
CA GLY A 136 4.01 -25.75 -6.67
C GLY A 136 4.02 -25.17 -5.25
N THR A 137 4.99 -24.30 -4.93
CA THR A 137 5.13 -23.63 -3.63
C THR A 137 4.57 -22.22 -3.63
N VAL A 138 3.57 -21.93 -4.48
CA VAL A 138 2.86 -20.65 -4.48
C VAL A 138 1.77 -20.71 -3.43
N VAL A 139 1.73 -19.73 -2.55
CA VAL A 139 0.59 -19.50 -1.67
C VAL A 139 -0.41 -18.63 -2.41
N ASP A 140 -1.62 -19.14 -2.59
CA ASP A 140 -2.72 -18.38 -3.16
C ASP A 140 -3.11 -17.23 -2.21
N ALA A 141 -3.37 -16.04 -2.77
CA ALA A 141 -3.72 -14.87 -1.97
C ALA A 141 -5.05 -15.05 -1.23
N ASP A 142 -6.00 -15.76 -1.81
CA ASP A 142 -7.30 -16.01 -1.17
C ASP A 142 -7.15 -17.03 -0.03
N ASP A 143 -6.30 -18.05 -0.19
CA ASP A 143 -5.96 -19.01 0.87
C ASP A 143 -5.24 -18.31 2.03
N LEU A 144 -4.26 -17.44 1.74
CA LEU A 144 -3.55 -16.67 2.75
C LEU A 144 -4.52 -15.76 3.54
N MET A 145 -5.43 -15.09 2.84
CA MET A 145 -6.44 -14.25 3.52
C MET A 145 -7.38 -15.09 4.39
N ALA A 146 -7.79 -16.27 3.94
CA ALA A 146 -8.62 -17.18 4.72
C ALA A 146 -7.88 -17.68 5.96
N GLU A 147 -6.62 -18.05 5.85
CA GLU A 147 -5.75 -18.43 6.97
C GLU A 147 -5.63 -17.30 7.99
N MET A 148 -5.36 -16.07 7.52
CA MET A 148 -5.25 -14.90 8.40
C MET A 148 -6.54 -14.62 9.17
N ILE A 149 -7.71 -14.77 8.53
CA ILE A 149 -9.01 -14.62 9.19
C ILE A 149 -9.24 -15.71 10.23
N SER A 150 -8.91 -16.97 9.91
CA SER A 150 -9.04 -18.09 10.85
C SER A 150 -8.14 -17.91 12.07
N THR A 151 -6.87 -17.59 11.85
CA THR A 151 -5.90 -17.34 12.93
C THR A 151 -6.32 -16.16 13.81
N ALA A 152 -6.84 -15.08 13.22
CA ALA A 152 -7.35 -13.92 13.96
C ALA A 152 -8.56 -14.31 14.83
N ARG A 153 -9.45 -15.16 14.34
CA ARG A 153 -10.59 -15.67 15.08
C ARG A 153 -10.14 -16.49 16.29
N GLU A 154 -9.24 -17.45 16.06
CA GLU A 154 -8.70 -18.33 17.10
C GLU A 154 -8.05 -17.52 18.24
N ILE A 155 -7.12 -16.62 17.90
CA ILE A 155 -6.45 -15.76 18.89
C ILE A 155 -7.44 -14.85 19.62
N SER A 156 -8.40 -14.25 18.91
CA SER A 156 -9.40 -13.37 19.53
C SER A 156 -10.33 -14.13 20.47
N GLN A 157 -10.64 -15.38 20.15
CA GLN A 157 -11.43 -16.27 21.00
C GLN A 157 -10.65 -16.70 22.24
N GLU A 158 -9.38 -17.10 22.10
CA GLU A 158 -8.49 -17.45 23.22
C GLU A 158 -8.34 -16.28 24.20
N LEU A 159 -8.34 -15.06 23.71
CA LEU A 159 -8.28 -13.83 24.52
C LEU A 159 -9.63 -13.40 25.09
N GLY A 160 -10.71 -14.19 24.90
CA GLY A 160 -12.06 -13.87 25.40
C GLY A 160 -12.69 -12.62 24.78
N LYS A 161 -12.19 -12.16 23.63
CA LYS A 161 -12.64 -10.92 23.00
C LYS A 161 -13.92 -11.07 22.16
N LEU A 162 -14.36 -12.30 21.93
CA LEU A 162 -15.54 -12.65 21.13
C LEU A 162 -16.70 -13.21 21.97
N ASP A 163 -16.54 -13.39 23.28
CA ASP A 163 -17.47 -14.15 24.13
C ASP A 163 -18.87 -13.56 24.23
N GLU A 164 -18.99 -12.23 24.10
CA GLU A 164 -20.27 -11.51 24.18
C GLU A 164 -20.87 -11.16 22.80
N MET A 165 -20.25 -11.65 21.70
CA MET A 165 -20.61 -11.29 20.33
C MET A 165 -21.49 -12.34 19.67
N THR A 166 -22.36 -11.92 18.77
CA THR A 166 -23.03 -12.84 17.87
C THR A 166 -22.04 -13.52 16.92
N PRO A 167 -22.33 -14.69 16.36
CA PRO A 167 -21.45 -15.35 15.40
C PRO A 167 -21.11 -14.46 14.18
N GLU A 168 -22.03 -13.64 13.73
CA GLU A 168 -21.83 -12.71 12.60
C GLU A 168 -20.87 -11.57 12.98
N GLU A 169 -21.02 -10.98 14.16
CA GLU A 169 -20.12 -9.96 14.68
C GLU A 169 -18.72 -10.53 14.89
N ALA A 170 -18.59 -11.71 15.49
CA ALA A 170 -17.32 -12.40 15.69
C ALA A 170 -16.59 -12.65 14.36
N GLU A 171 -17.31 -13.12 13.33
CA GLU A 171 -16.78 -13.33 11.99
C GLU A 171 -16.30 -12.02 11.35
N ASN A 172 -17.10 -10.94 11.48
CA ASN A 172 -16.72 -9.64 10.95
C ASN A 172 -15.47 -9.07 11.66
N ILE A 173 -15.36 -9.22 12.97
CA ILE A 173 -14.16 -8.81 13.73
C ILE A 173 -12.95 -9.64 13.31
N ALA A 174 -13.07 -10.96 13.22
CA ALA A 174 -11.99 -11.82 12.75
C ALA A 174 -11.47 -11.39 11.36
N ARG A 175 -12.41 -11.06 10.45
CA ARG A 175 -12.08 -10.56 9.11
C ARG A 175 -11.35 -9.21 9.17
N ILE A 176 -11.82 -8.27 9.97
CA ILE A 176 -11.19 -6.95 10.13
C ILE A 176 -9.78 -7.09 10.71
N VAL A 177 -9.61 -7.92 11.74
CA VAL A 177 -8.31 -8.15 12.39
C VAL A 177 -7.36 -8.89 11.46
N GLY A 178 -7.80 -9.99 10.85
CA GLY A 178 -6.96 -10.80 9.97
C GLY A 178 -6.47 -10.04 8.74
N LEU A 179 -7.38 -9.38 8.01
CA LEU A 179 -7.00 -8.60 6.84
C LEU A 179 -6.22 -7.33 7.21
N GLY A 180 -6.53 -6.70 8.35
CA GLY A 180 -5.78 -5.56 8.87
C GLY A 180 -4.35 -5.94 9.22
N SER A 181 -4.15 -7.11 9.83
CA SER A 181 -2.83 -7.67 10.16
C SER A 181 -2.00 -7.90 8.90
N LEU A 182 -2.56 -8.57 7.90
CA LEU A 182 -1.90 -8.83 6.63
C LEU A 182 -1.47 -7.54 5.93
N LYS A 183 -2.40 -6.62 5.75
CA LYS A 183 -2.14 -5.34 5.08
C LYS A 183 -1.06 -4.54 5.79
N TYR A 184 -1.19 -4.38 7.11
CA TYR A 184 -0.25 -3.60 7.90
C TYR A 184 1.16 -4.20 7.88
N PHE A 185 1.26 -5.53 8.06
CA PHE A 185 2.55 -6.22 8.08
C PHE A 185 3.33 -6.02 6.78
N ILE A 186 2.65 -6.06 5.64
CA ILE A 186 3.25 -5.80 4.33
C ILE A 186 3.60 -4.31 4.17
N LEU A 187 2.68 -3.41 4.51
CA LEU A 187 2.81 -1.99 4.23
C LEU A 187 3.78 -1.26 5.17
N LYS A 188 4.07 -1.77 6.38
CA LYS A 188 5.05 -1.16 7.30
C LYS A 188 6.50 -1.30 6.85
N VAL A 189 6.79 -2.20 5.91
CA VAL A 189 8.13 -2.40 5.34
C VAL A 189 8.31 -1.50 4.13
N ASP A 190 9.53 -0.93 3.95
CA ASP A 190 9.85 -0.19 2.73
C ASP A 190 9.55 -1.10 1.52
N PRO A 191 8.68 -0.65 0.59
CA PRO A 191 8.25 -1.49 -0.51
C PRO A 191 9.38 -2.01 -1.41
N ARG A 192 10.53 -1.33 -1.45
CA ARG A 192 11.70 -1.75 -2.24
C ARG A 192 12.50 -2.88 -1.61
N LYS A 193 12.23 -3.22 -0.35
CA LYS A 193 12.94 -4.30 0.37
C LYS A 193 12.20 -5.61 0.21
N ASN A 194 12.97 -6.70 0.10
CA ASN A 194 12.42 -8.02 0.30
C ASN A 194 12.04 -8.20 1.76
N MET A 195 11.00 -8.98 2.02
CA MET A 195 10.55 -9.27 3.37
C MET A 195 10.09 -10.72 3.51
N THR A 196 10.19 -11.25 4.73
CA THR A 196 9.58 -12.52 5.10
C THR A 196 8.27 -12.24 5.84
N PHE A 197 7.17 -12.77 5.34
CA PHE A 197 5.87 -12.66 5.96
C PHE A 197 5.64 -13.85 6.90
N ASN A 198 5.34 -13.56 8.18
CA ASN A 198 4.98 -14.56 9.17
C ASN A 198 3.54 -14.30 9.64
N PRO A 199 2.58 -15.19 9.32
CA PRO A 199 1.18 -15.03 9.71
C PRO A 199 0.99 -14.83 11.22
N LYS A 200 1.65 -15.64 12.05
CA LYS A 200 1.48 -15.59 13.51
C LYS A 200 2.01 -14.30 14.12
N GLU A 201 3.18 -13.85 13.68
CA GLU A 201 3.75 -12.57 14.16
C GLU A 201 2.94 -11.36 13.74
N SER A 202 2.25 -11.45 12.60
CA SER A 202 1.45 -10.34 12.08
C SER A 202 0.19 -10.04 12.89
N ILE A 203 -0.31 -11.02 13.68
CA ILE A 203 -1.55 -10.92 14.47
C ILE A 203 -1.27 -10.65 15.96
N ASP A 204 -0.05 -10.43 16.38
CA ASP A 204 0.27 -10.10 17.78
C ASP A 204 -0.37 -8.75 18.19
N PHE A 205 -1.08 -8.75 19.32
CA PHE A 205 -1.72 -7.54 19.87
C PHE A 205 -0.76 -6.63 20.65
N ASN A 206 0.48 -7.05 20.90
CA ASN A 206 1.46 -6.31 21.70
C ASN A 206 2.65 -5.78 20.87
N GLY A 207 2.75 -6.20 19.59
CA GLY A 207 3.88 -5.86 18.73
C GLY A 207 3.60 -4.68 17.78
N ASN A 208 4.53 -4.43 16.86
CA ASN A 208 4.33 -3.50 15.75
C ASN A 208 3.45 -4.16 14.68
N THR A 209 2.14 -4.18 14.91
CA THR A 209 1.14 -4.95 14.17
C THR A 209 -0.14 -4.17 13.92
N GLY A 210 -0.93 -4.61 12.95
CA GLY A 210 -2.26 -4.05 12.70
C GLY A 210 -3.19 -4.15 13.92
N PRO A 211 -3.32 -5.30 14.59
CA PRO A 211 -4.13 -5.44 15.79
C PRO A 211 -3.78 -4.48 16.92
N PHE A 212 -2.51 -4.17 17.13
CA PHE A 212 -2.10 -3.18 18.12
C PHE A 212 -2.69 -1.79 17.83
N ILE A 213 -2.67 -1.37 16.58
CA ILE A 213 -3.25 -0.11 16.14
C ILE A 213 -4.77 -0.14 16.26
N GLN A 214 -5.42 -1.21 15.79
CA GLN A 214 -6.87 -1.39 15.88
C GLN A 214 -7.36 -1.41 17.32
N TYR A 215 -6.63 -2.08 18.21
CA TYR A 215 -6.97 -2.10 19.65
C TYR A 215 -6.84 -0.71 20.29
N THR A 216 -5.84 0.06 19.91
CA THR A 216 -5.69 1.45 20.37
C THR A 216 -6.86 2.32 19.92
N TYR A 217 -7.28 2.18 18.66
CA TYR A 217 -8.49 2.84 18.15
C TYR A 217 -9.73 2.47 18.98
N ALA A 218 -9.96 1.17 19.23
CA ALA A 218 -11.06 0.70 20.04
C ALA A 218 -11.00 1.27 21.48
N ARG A 219 -9.81 1.39 22.04
CA ARG A 219 -9.57 2.03 23.35
C ARG A 219 -9.99 3.49 23.34
N ILE A 220 -9.56 4.27 22.34
CA ILE A 220 -9.95 5.67 22.16
C ILE A 220 -11.48 5.80 22.07
N ARG A 221 -12.11 4.99 21.20
CA ARG A 221 -13.58 4.98 21.07
C ARG A 221 -14.29 4.64 22.37
N SER A 222 -13.73 3.74 23.19
CA SER A 222 -14.27 3.41 24.50
C SER A 222 -14.17 4.58 25.50
N VAL A 223 -13.05 5.30 25.49
CA VAL A 223 -12.88 6.52 26.33
C VAL A 223 -13.92 7.55 25.94
N LEU A 224 -14.07 7.86 24.67
CA LEU A 224 -15.06 8.84 24.18
C LEU A 224 -16.50 8.47 24.52
N ARG A 225 -16.86 7.19 24.36
CA ARG A 225 -18.19 6.70 24.75
C ARG A 225 -18.44 6.89 26.24
N LYS A 226 -17.51 6.50 27.11
CA LYS A 226 -17.63 6.68 28.56
C LYS A 226 -17.69 8.15 28.98
N ALA A 227 -16.96 9.01 28.29
CA ALA A 227 -17.05 10.45 28.50
C ALA A 227 -18.46 10.97 28.20
N ALA A 228 -19.03 10.59 27.08
CA ALA A 228 -20.41 10.96 26.72
C ALA A 228 -21.43 10.41 27.72
N GLU A 229 -21.29 9.16 28.20
CA GLU A 229 -22.14 8.57 29.25
C GLU A 229 -22.05 9.34 30.58
N GLN A 230 -20.92 9.97 30.88
CA GLN A 230 -20.70 10.81 32.04
C GLN A 230 -21.15 12.27 31.82
N GLY A 231 -21.71 12.60 30.66
CA GLY A 231 -22.15 13.95 30.33
C GLY A 231 -21.03 14.95 30.08
N ILE A 232 -19.80 14.47 29.82
CA ILE A 232 -18.67 15.35 29.54
C ILE A 232 -18.82 15.84 28.10
N VAL A 233 -18.92 17.16 27.93
CA VAL A 233 -19.04 17.83 26.64
C VAL A 233 -17.70 18.44 26.28
N LEU A 234 -17.23 18.18 25.06
CA LEU A 234 -16.01 18.80 24.56
C LEU A 234 -16.22 20.30 24.34
N PRO A 235 -15.35 21.18 24.86
CA PRO A 235 -15.45 22.61 24.63
C PRO A 235 -15.12 22.93 23.16
N GLU A 236 -15.82 23.88 22.55
CA GLU A 236 -15.52 24.37 21.20
C GLU A 236 -14.15 25.08 21.11
N GLN A 237 -13.70 25.66 22.23
CA GLN A 237 -12.40 26.31 22.35
C GLN A 237 -11.70 25.88 23.62
N LEU A 238 -10.40 25.61 23.52
CA LEU A 238 -9.59 25.29 24.70
C LEU A 238 -9.22 26.55 25.46
N PRO A 239 -9.38 26.57 26.82
CA PRO A 239 -8.79 27.62 27.61
C PRO A 239 -7.26 27.53 27.52
N LEU A 240 -6.60 28.62 27.13
CA LEU A 240 -5.13 28.72 27.01
C LEU A 240 -4.38 28.82 28.34
N THR A 241 -5.05 28.53 29.46
CA THR A 241 -4.58 28.90 30.80
C THR A 241 -3.93 27.78 31.60
N PHE A 242 -3.89 26.55 31.09
CA PHE A 242 -3.24 25.47 31.80
C PHE A 242 -2.01 24.91 31.09
N ALA A 243 -1.05 24.45 31.90
CA ALA A 243 0.16 23.82 31.38
C ALA A 243 -0.15 22.42 30.86
N ILE A 244 0.29 22.15 29.64
CA ILE A 244 0.27 20.80 29.05
C ILE A 244 1.52 20.04 29.50
N SER A 245 1.40 18.74 29.70
CA SER A 245 2.54 17.87 29.97
C SER A 245 3.39 17.64 28.74
N GLU A 246 4.66 17.27 28.91
CA GLU A 246 5.56 16.92 27.82
C GLU A 246 4.97 15.82 26.92
N LYS A 247 4.31 14.80 27.48
CA LYS A 247 3.66 13.74 26.72
C LYS A 247 2.50 14.23 25.87
N GLU A 248 1.76 15.19 26.40
CA GLU A 248 0.69 15.83 25.65
C GLU A 248 1.24 16.69 24.52
N GLU A 249 2.29 17.45 24.78
CA GLU A 249 2.97 18.26 23.77
C GLU A 249 3.48 17.38 22.62
N ASN A 250 4.12 16.25 22.94
CA ASN A 250 4.59 15.27 21.95
C ASN A 250 3.44 14.73 21.10
N LEU A 251 2.32 14.34 21.68
CA LEU A 251 1.16 13.86 20.92
C LEU A 251 0.60 14.92 19.98
N ILE A 252 0.49 16.18 20.44
CA ILE A 252 0.03 17.28 19.59
C ILE A 252 0.98 17.48 18.42
N GLN A 253 2.29 17.49 18.68
CA GLN A 253 3.29 17.67 17.64
C GLN A 253 3.21 16.55 16.63
N MET A 254 3.12 15.31 17.07
CA MET A 254 2.96 14.17 16.17
C MET A 254 1.71 14.31 15.27
N ILE A 255 0.57 14.70 15.85
CA ILE A 255 -0.66 14.91 15.07
C ILE A 255 -0.48 16.07 14.06
N ALA A 256 0.18 17.15 14.45
CA ALA A 256 0.44 18.29 13.57
C ALA A 256 1.36 17.89 12.38
N ASP A 257 2.31 16.98 12.60
CA ASP A 257 3.26 16.52 11.59
C ASP A 257 2.62 15.59 10.53
N TYR A 258 1.40 15.11 10.74
CA TYR A 258 0.74 14.13 9.85
C TYR A 258 0.74 14.55 8.38
N ALA A 259 0.44 15.81 8.10
CA ALA A 259 0.38 16.33 6.74
C ALA A 259 1.74 16.23 6.01
N GLU A 260 2.85 16.51 6.70
CA GLU A 260 4.18 16.38 6.13
C GLU A 260 4.58 14.90 5.95
N ILE A 261 4.17 14.03 6.84
CA ILE A 261 4.37 12.56 6.68
C ILE A 261 3.67 12.05 5.43
N VAL A 262 2.41 12.44 5.19
CA VAL A 262 1.66 12.05 3.99
C VAL A 262 2.33 12.59 2.73
N LYS A 263 2.79 13.83 2.76
CA LYS A 263 3.51 14.45 1.65
C LYS A 263 4.84 13.74 1.33
N GLU A 264 5.58 13.36 2.37
CA GLU A 264 6.82 12.60 2.21
C GLU A 264 6.55 11.17 1.69
N ALA A 265 5.52 10.49 2.22
CA ALA A 265 5.08 9.20 1.71
C ALA A 265 4.74 9.25 0.21
N GLY A 266 4.06 10.32 -0.22
CA GLY A 266 3.74 10.57 -1.63
C GLY A 266 4.98 10.80 -2.49
N LYS A 267 5.95 11.57 -2.03
CA LYS A 267 7.21 11.80 -2.74
C LYS A 267 8.04 10.52 -2.90
N LEU A 268 8.09 9.71 -1.86
CA LEU A 268 8.87 8.47 -1.82
C LEU A 268 8.12 7.27 -2.43
N TYR A 269 6.82 7.43 -2.75
CA TYR A 269 5.93 6.31 -3.09
C TYR A 269 5.97 5.21 -2.03
N SER A 270 6.05 5.58 -0.74
CA SER A 270 6.25 4.64 0.36
C SER A 270 5.10 4.70 1.38
N PRO A 271 4.15 3.78 1.34
CA PRO A 271 3.11 3.66 2.37
C PRO A 271 3.69 3.35 3.75
N ALA A 272 4.91 2.82 3.82
CA ALA A 272 5.60 2.54 5.08
C ALA A 272 5.82 3.80 5.94
N CYS A 273 5.97 4.97 5.34
CA CYS A 273 6.06 6.23 6.07
C CYS A 273 4.83 6.46 6.93
N VAL A 274 3.63 6.28 6.36
CA VAL A 274 2.37 6.45 7.08
C VAL A 274 2.15 5.30 8.08
N ALA A 275 2.43 4.06 7.69
CA ALA A 275 2.24 2.89 8.54
C ALA A 275 3.08 2.98 9.82
N ASN A 276 4.36 3.34 9.70
CA ASN A 276 5.25 3.48 10.86
C ASN A 276 4.89 4.70 11.71
N TYR A 277 4.56 5.83 11.07
CA TYR A 277 4.07 7.01 11.81
C TYR A 277 2.84 6.68 12.66
N ILE A 278 1.84 5.96 12.12
CA ILE A 278 0.65 5.57 12.89
C ILE A 278 1.03 4.66 14.07
N TYR A 279 1.96 3.73 13.87
CA TYR A 279 2.45 2.89 14.96
C TYR A 279 3.10 3.72 16.08
N ASP A 280 3.97 4.66 15.73
CA ASP A 280 4.64 5.52 16.70
C ASP A 280 3.63 6.40 17.44
N LEU A 281 2.65 6.97 16.74
CA LEU A 281 1.58 7.75 17.34
C LEU A 281 0.74 6.93 18.34
N VAL A 282 0.30 5.72 17.97
CA VAL A 282 -0.49 4.89 18.88
C VAL A 282 0.33 4.34 20.05
N LYS A 283 1.64 4.14 19.87
CA LYS A 283 2.55 3.76 20.93
C LYS A 283 2.65 4.88 21.97
N GLU A 284 2.85 6.11 21.52
CA GLU A 284 2.90 7.30 22.40
C GLU A 284 1.56 7.52 23.11
N TYR A 285 0.45 7.39 22.38
CA TYR A 285 -0.88 7.45 22.99
C TYR A 285 -1.10 6.38 24.05
N ASN A 286 -0.65 5.15 23.85
CA ASN A 286 -0.79 4.09 24.86
C ASN A 286 0.03 4.36 26.11
N GLN A 287 1.22 4.99 25.99
CA GLN A 287 1.99 5.45 27.16
C GLN A 287 1.26 6.57 27.91
N PHE A 288 0.74 7.55 27.15
CA PHE A 288 -0.08 8.61 27.73
C PHE A 288 -1.31 8.06 28.47
N TYR A 289 -2.05 7.15 27.84
CA TYR A 289 -3.24 6.51 28.44
C TYR A 289 -2.91 5.73 29.73
N HIS A 290 -1.72 5.12 29.80
CA HIS A 290 -1.27 4.39 30.97
C HIS A 290 -0.93 5.35 32.13
N ASP A 291 -0.28 6.47 31.83
CA ASP A 291 0.25 7.39 32.84
C ASP A 291 -0.80 8.40 33.33
N PHE A 292 -1.81 8.67 32.52
CA PHE A 292 -2.87 9.64 32.82
C PHE A 292 -4.25 8.98 32.92
N SER A 293 -4.95 9.27 33.99
CA SER A 293 -6.30 8.75 34.23
C SER A 293 -7.35 9.64 33.55
N ILE A 294 -7.48 9.57 32.23
CA ILE A 294 -8.25 10.50 31.39
C ILE A 294 -9.65 10.82 31.91
N LEU A 295 -10.40 9.83 32.47
CA LEU A 295 -11.78 9.98 32.93
C LEU A 295 -11.90 10.19 34.44
N ARG A 296 -10.80 10.17 35.18
CA ARG A 296 -10.77 10.34 36.64
C ARG A 296 -9.98 11.59 37.09
N GLU A 297 -9.66 12.44 36.10
CA GLU A 297 -9.02 13.73 36.40
C GLU A 297 -9.98 14.57 37.21
N GLU A 298 -9.54 15.11 38.36
CA GLU A 298 -10.35 15.90 39.27
C GLU A 298 -10.54 17.34 38.80
N ASN A 299 -9.65 17.82 37.91
CA ASN A 299 -9.78 19.15 37.33
C ASN A 299 -10.67 19.10 36.07
N PRO A 300 -11.89 19.68 36.07
CA PRO A 300 -12.82 19.66 34.93
C PRO A 300 -12.23 20.26 33.64
N GLU A 301 -11.32 21.23 33.74
CA GLU A 301 -10.66 21.86 32.61
C GLU A 301 -9.67 20.90 31.96
N SER A 302 -8.90 20.14 32.75
CA SER A 302 -8.00 19.09 32.27
C SER A 302 -8.75 17.94 31.63
N VAL A 303 -9.89 17.53 32.19
CA VAL A 303 -10.75 16.46 31.60
C VAL A 303 -11.24 16.86 30.23
N SER A 304 -11.81 18.05 30.08
CA SER A 304 -12.30 18.56 28.80
C SER A 304 -11.21 18.64 27.75
N TYR A 305 -10.01 19.04 28.14
CA TYR A 305 -8.85 19.14 27.26
C TYR A 305 -8.33 17.77 26.77
N THR A 306 -8.25 16.80 27.69
CA THR A 306 -7.78 15.45 27.37
C THR A 306 -8.73 14.71 26.39
N HIS A 307 -10.03 15.04 26.45
CA HIS A 307 -11.04 14.47 25.55
C HIS A 307 -10.94 14.99 24.10
N LEU A 308 -10.61 16.28 23.92
CA LEU A 308 -10.42 16.86 22.58
C LEU A 308 -9.30 16.19 21.77
N ARG A 309 -8.35 15.54 22.44
CA ARG A 309 -7.23 14.85 21.80
C ARG A 309 -7.52 13.42 21.38
N ALA A 310 -8.61 12.87 21.85
CA ALA A 310 -9.03 11.52 21.47
C ALA A 310 -9.80 11.52 20.12
N HIS A 311 -10.09 12.68 19.54
CA HIS A 311 -10.65 12.87 18.21
C HIS A 311 -9.58 13.18 17.19
#